data_30d13973f6cf85081cdb1c7012f8c8eb
#
_entry.id   30d13973f6cf85081cdb1c7012f8c8eb
#
_cell.length_a   1.000
_cell.length_b   1.000
_cell.length_c   1.000
_cell.angle_alpha   90.00
_cell.angle_beta   90.00
_cell.angle_gamma   90.00
#
_symmetry.space_group_name_H-M   'P 1'
#
loop_
_entity.id
_entity.type
_entity.pdbx_description
1 polymer ?
#
loop_
_entity_poly.entity_id
_entity_poly.type
_entity_poly.pdbx_seq_one_letter_code
_entity_poly.pdbx_strand_id
1 'polypeptide(L)'
;PLSTVFLENWQEKKMRNKNQNVYTVGQVNSYIKNIFDQDYMLRRIYVSGEVSNCKYHPSGHIYFSLKDAEGTISCVMFAGSRRGLAFPMRDGDNVIVGGSISVYERDGKYQIYAREIELDGAGNLYQKFEALKQELEEMGMFAPEYKKPIPRFAKKVGVVTAKTGAAIQDIINITHRRNPYVQLILYPTLVQGESAAVNIAAGIDYLDTLGLDVIIVGRGGGSIEDLWAFNEECVAMAIFRCETPVISAVGHETDFTIADFVADLRAPTPSAAAELAVFEYDTFENTLNFFAAQLSQS
;
A
#
# COMPACT_ATOMS: atom_id res chain seq x y z
N PRO A 1 -47.95 -10.12 12.86
CA PRO A 1 -48.68 -11.36 13.16
C PRO A 1 -47.80 -12.42 13.86
N LEU A 2 -46.45 -12.47 13.63
CA LEU A 2 -45.55 -13.44 14.27
C LEU A 2 -45.24 -13.10 15.75
N SER A 3 -45.36 -11.81 16.11
CA SER A 3 -45.13 -11.33 17.48
C SER A 3 -46.24 -11.79 18.44
N THR A 4 -47.47 -11.93 17.96
CA THR A 4 -48.63 -12.30 18.78
C THR A 4 -48.58 -13.80 19.17
N VAL A 5 -48.21 -14.67 18.25
CA VAL A 5 -48.09 -16.13 18.50
C VAL A 5 -46.91 -16.41 19.46
N PHE A 6 -45.85 -15.64 19.43
CA PHE A 6 -44.71 -15.79 20.33
C PHE A 6 -45.07 -15.33 21.76
N LEU A 7 -45.86 -14.23 21.86
CA LEU A 7 -46.35 -13.71 23.14
C LEU A 7 -47.39 -14.64 23.79
N GLU A 8 -48.25 -15.29 22.99
CA GLU A 8 -49.26 -16.23 23.48
C GLU A 8 -48.59 -17.54 24.02
N ASN A 9 -47.65 -18.12 23.29
CA ASN A 9 -46.83 -19.26 23.79
C ASN A 9 -45.98 -18.88 25.01
N TRP A 10 -45.63 -17.62 25.15
CA TRP A 10 -44.90 -17.10 26.30
C TRP A 10 -45.79 -16.97 27.55
N GLN A 11 -47.04 -16.59 27.37
CA GLN A 11 -47.99 -16.45 28.46
C GLN A 11 -48.53 -17.80 28.95
N GLU A 12 -48.70 -18.82 28.10
CA GLU A 12 -49.16 -20.17 28.51
C GLU A 12 -48.07 -20.90 29.33
N LYS A 13 -46.78 -20.72 29.06
CA LYS A 13 -45.70 -21.27 29.91
C LYS A 13 -45.55 -20.56 31.25
N LYS A 14 -46.05 -19.32 31.37
CA LYS A 14 -45.95 -18.50 32.60
C LYS A 14 -46.86 -19.02 33.74
N MET A 15 -47.86 -19.83 33.45
CA MET A 15 -48.79 -20.34 34.45
C MET A 15 -48.34 -21.62 35.23
N ARG A 16 -47.14 -22.15 34.94
CA ARG A 16 -46.67 -23.39 35.57
C ARG A 16 -45.65 -23.23 36.70
N ASN A 17 -45.11 -22.03 36.94
CA ASN A 17 -44.16 -21.86 38.07
C ASN A 17 -44.33 -20.51 38.78
N LYS A 18 -44.86 -20.59 40.00
CA LYS A 18 -45.38 -19.45 40.76
C LYS A 18 -44.34 -18.45 41.32
N ASN A 19 -43.00 -18.56 41.05
CA ASN A 19 -42.06 -17.58 41.69
C ASN A 19 -40.76 -17.22 40.92
N GLN A 20 -40.48 -17.79 39.77
CA GLN A 20 -39.29 -17.36 38.95
C GLN A 20 -39.53 -17.61 37.47
N ASN A 21 -39.23 -16.61 36.63
CA ASN A 21 -39.18 -16.75 35.17
C ASN A 21 -37.91 -17.56 34.81
N VAL A 22 -37.97 -18.86 34.76
CA VAL A 22 -36.81 -19.71 34.37
C VAL A 22 -36.85 -19.95 32.87
N TYR A 23 -35.78 -19.51 32.16
CA TYR A 23 -35.59 -19.68 30.72
C TYR A 23 -34.45 -20.68 30.47
N THR A 24 -34.51 -21.44 29.39
CA THR A 24 -33.38 -22.21 28.92
C THR A 24 -32.36 -21.32 28.23
N VAL A 25 -31.08 -21.75 28.18
CA VAL A 25 -30.02 -21.02 27.46
C VAL A 25 -30.40 -20.72 26.00
N GLY A 26 -30.97 -21.71 25.30
CA GLY A 26 -31.43 -21.53 23.92
C GLY A 26 -32.51 -20.46 23.80
N GLN A 27 -33.47 -20.42 24.76
CA GLN A 27 -34.52 -19.38 24.74
C GLN A 27 -33.92 -17.97 24.92
N VAL A 28 -32.90 -17.82 25.78
CA VAL A 28 -32.22 -16.52 25.97
C VAL A 28 -31.45 -16.14 24.72
N ASN A 29 -30.67 -17.05 24.13
CA ASN A 29 -29.90 -16.80 22.91
C ASN A 29 -30.81 -16.44 21.73
N SER A 30 -31.91 -17.18 21.54
CA SER A 30 -32.89 -16.86 20.47
C SER A 30 -33.58 -15.53 20.71
N TYR A 31 -33.88 -15.18 21.97
CA TYR A 31 -34.46 -13.87 22.29
C TYR A 31 -33.49 -12.72 21.94
N ILE A 32 -32.21 -12.84 22.35
CA ILE A 32 -31.19 -11.84 22.04
C ILE A 32 -30.99 -11.73 20.53
N LYS A 33 -30.92 -12.86 19.82
CA LYS A 33 -30.82 -12.86 18.36
C LYS A 33 -31.97 -12.12 17.69
N ASN A 34 -33.21 -12.35 18.14
CA ASN A 34 -34.37 -11.66 17.60
C ASN A 34 -34.32 -10.14 17.81
N ILE A 35 -33.74 -9.66 18.92
CA ILE A 35 -33.51 -8.24 19.16
C ILE A 35 -32.52 -7.70 18.12
N PHE A 36 -31.37 -8.36 17.91
CA PHE A 36 -30.36 -7.98 16.93
C PHE A 36 -30.93 -7.98 15.51
N ASP A 37 -31.71 -9.02 15.15
CA ASP A 37 -32.29 -9.16 13.81
C ASP A 37 -33.42 -8.13 13.53
N GLN A 38 -34.00 -7.52 14.57
CA GLN A 38 -35.00 -6.46 14.44
C GLN A 38 -34.40 -5.06 14.44
N ASP A 39 -33.17 -4.90 14.92
CA ASP A 39 -32.49 -3.61 14.94
C ASP A 39 -32.05 -3.21 13.54
N TYR A 40 -32.51 -2.05 13.10
CA TYR A 40 -32.22 -1.52 11.76
C TYR A 40 -30.73 -1.23 11.58
N MET A 41 -30.06 -0.71 12.61
CA MET A 41 -28.63 -0.37 12.57
C MET A 41 -27.76 -1.61 12.41
N LEU A 42 -28.09 -2.70 13.12
CA LEU A 42 -27.31 -3.93 13.13
C LEU A 42 -27.50 -4.79 11.87
N ARG A 43 -28.55 -4.54 11.09
CA ARG A 43 -28.80 -5.24 9.81
C ARG A 43 -27.89 -4.81 8.68
N ARG A 44 -27.44 -3.56 8.71
CA ARG A 44 -26.52 -3.00 7.73
C ARG A 44 -25.61 -2.01 8.42
N ILE A 45 -24.41 -2.47 8.76
CA ILE A 45 -23.41 -1.72 9.50
C ILE A 45 -22.07 -1.86 8.82
N TYR A 46 -21.26 -0.80 8.92
CA TYR A 46 -19.86 -0.78 8.53
C TYR A 46 -19.02 -0.62 9.78
N VAL A 47 -18.05 -1.52 9.97
CA VAL A 47 -17.17 -1.52 11.14
C VAL A 47 -15.73 -1.49 10.66
N SER A 48 -14.96 -0.49 11.08
CA SER A 48 -13.53 -0.43 10.80
C SER A 48 -12.73 -1.08 11.93
N GLY A 49 -11.57 -1.64 11.59
CA GLY A 49 -10.65 -2.22 12.56
C GLY A 49 -9.52 -2.99 11.91
N GLU A 50 -8.55 -3.38 12.72
CA GLU A 50 -7.42 -4.20 12.31
C GLU A 50 -7.82 -5.68 12.31
N VAL A 51 -7.50 -6.39 11.23
CA VAL A 51 -7.73 -7.82 11.07
C VAL A 51 -6.78 -8.60 11.97
N SER A 52 -7.32 -9.60 12.65
CA SER A 52 -6.53 -10.57 13.42
C SER A 52 -7.14 -11.97 13.33
N ASN A 53 -6.31 -12.99 13.49
CA ASN A 53 -6.71 -14.42 13.42
C ASN A 53 -7.42 -14.79 12.11
N CYS A 54 -6.98 -14.24 10.99
CA CYS A 54 -7.56 -14.50 9.67
C CYS A 54 -7.29 -15.93 9.22
N LYS A 55 -8.35 -16.68 8.93
CA LYS A 55 -8.30 -18.07 8.50
C LYS A 55 -9.19 -18.30 7.30
N TYR A 56 -8.56 -18.70 6.20
CA TYR A 56 -9.26 -19.19 5.01
C TYR A 56 -9.59 -20.67 5.17
N HIS A 57 -10.87 -20.99 5.35
CA HIS A 57 -11.31 -22.36 5.54
C HIS A 57 -11.49 -23.08 4.19
N PRO A 58 -11.19 -24.40 4.07
CA PRO A 58 -11.37 -25.16 2.83
C PRO A 58 -12.80 -25.12 2.23
N SER A 59 -13.83 -24.88 3.05
CA SER A 59 -15.21 -24.66 2.59
C SER A 59 -15.44 -23.31 1.88
N GLY A 60 -14.39 -22.48 1.74
CA GLY A 60 -14.46 -21.13 1.13
C GLY A 60 -14.89 -20.01 2.08
N HIS A 61 -15.21 -20.31 3.34
CA HIS A 61 -15.49 -19.29 4.36
C HIS A 61 -14.19 -18.65 4.85
N ILE A 62 -14.28 -17.38 5.28
CA ILE A 62 -13.19 -16.71 5.99
C ILE A 62 -13.67 -16.39 7.40
N TYR A 63 -12.87 -16.80 8.38
CA TYR A 63 -13.06 -16.46 9.79
C TYR A 63 -11.94 -15.53 10.22
N PHE A 64 -12.27 -14.43 10.85
CA PHE A 64 -11.31 -13.45 11.35
C PHE A 64 -11.90 -12.67 12.53
N SER A 65 -11.11 -11.84 13.15
CA SER A 65 -11.56 -10.88 14.16
C SER A 65 -11.16 -9.48 13.73
N LEU A 66 -12.03 -8.50 14.00
CA LEU A 66 -11.65 -7.09 13.97
C LEU A 66 -11.32 -6.64 15.38
N LYS A 67 -10.24 -5.89 15.53
CA LYS A 67 -9.84 -5.27 16.80
C LYS A 67 -9.55 -3.79 16.59
N ASP A 68 -9.74 -3.02 17.63
CA ASP A 68 -9.29 -1.64 17.80
C ASP A 68 -8.65 -1.46 19.18
N ALA A 69 -8.44 -0.22 19.60
CA ALA A 69 -7.87 0.09 20.92
C ALA A 69 -8.77 -0.32 22.10
N GLU A 70 -10.09 -0.49 21.89
CA GLU A 70 -11.08 -0.68 22.92
C GLU A 70 -11.70 -2.08 22.92
N GLY A 71 -11.67 -2.81 21.79
CA GLY A 71 -12.38 -4.07 21.71
C GLY A 71 -12.00 -4.99 20.56
N THR A 72 -12.67 -6.15 20.56
CA THR A 72 -12.53 -7.16 19.51
C THR A 72 -13.88 -7.79 19.20
N ILE A 73 -14.20 -7.95 17.91
CA ILE A 73 -15.41 -8.62 17.45
C ILE A 73 -15.06 -9.73 16.46
N SER A 74 -15.71 -10.88 16.57
CA SER A 74 -15.55 -11.99 15.63
C SER A 74 -16.30 -11.70 14.33
N CYS A 75 -15.72 -12.10 13.20
CA CYS A 75 -16.28 -11.90 11.87
C CYS A 75 -16.27 -13.21 11.09
N VAL A 76 -17.28 -13.39 10.24
CA VAL A 76 -17.33 -14.48 9.27
C VAL A 76 -17.81 -13.96 7.92
N MET A 77 -17.07 -14.27 6.86
CA MET A 77 -17.49 -14.08 5.49
C MET A 77 -17.78 -15.45 4.87
N PHE A 78 -19.04 -15.69 4.48
CA PHE A 78 -19.41 -16.93 3.83
C PHE A 78 -18.92 -16.99 2.38
N ALA A 79 -18.73 -18.21 1.87
CA ALA A 79 -18.29 -18.45 0.49
C ALA A 79 -19.13 -17.72 -0.55
N GLY A 80 -20.45 -17.62 -0.35
CA GLY A 80 -21.36 -16.90 -1.24
C GLY A 80 -21.13 -15.37 -1.31
N SER A 81 -20.49 -14.78 -0.29
CA SER A 81 -20.17 -13.36 -0.20
C SER A 81 -18.74 -13.03 -0.64
N ARG A 82 -17.96 -14.01 -1.09
CA ARG A 82 -16.55 -13.84 -1.46
C ARG A 82 -16.29 -12.77 -2.55
N ARG A 83 -17.29 -12.48 -3.38
CA ARG A 83 -17.19 -11.40 -4.38
C ARG A 83 -17.07 -10.01 -3.75
N GLY A 84 -17.47 -9.85 -2.50
CA GLY A 84 -17.32 -8.61 -1.73
C GLY A 84 -15.93 -8.41 -1.10
N LEU A 85 -14.95 -9.26 -1.43
CA LEU A 85 -13.56 -9.13 -1.01
C LEU A 85 -12.66 -9.20 -2.25
N ALA A 86 -12.09 -8.08 -2.65
CA ALA A 86 -11.31 -7.95 -3.88
C ALA A 86 -9.80 -8.25 -3.70
N PHE A 87 -9.32 -8.44 -2.46
CA PHE A 87 -7.91 -8.63 -2.14
C PHE A 87 -7.69 -9.81 -1.17
N PRO A 88 -6.48 -10.38 -1.07
CA PRO A 88 -6.13 -11.38 -0.07
C PRO A 88 -5.90 -10.72 1.29
N MET A 89 -6.89 -10.80 2.19
CA MET A 89 -6.85 -10.24 3.54
C MET A 89 -5.87 -11.01 4.44
N ARG A 90 -5.11 -10.29 5.26
CA ARG A 90 -4.10 -10.83 6.19
C ARG A 90 -4.24 -10.20 7.58
N ASP A 91 -3.63 -10.84 8.58
CA ASP A 91 -3.51 -10.25 9.92
C ASP A 91 -2.69 -8.96 9.84
N GLY A 92 -3.20 -7.90 10.50
CA GLY A 92 -2.62 -6.56 10.49
C GLY A 92 -3.23 -5.60 9.46
N ASP A 93 -4.04 -6.09 8.50
CA ASP A 93 -4.72 -5.21 7.55
C ASP A 93 -5.78 -4.36 8.28
N ASN A 94 -5.79 -3.06 8.03
CA ASN A 94 -6.88 -2.19 8.45
C ASN A 94 -7.99 -2.24 7.39
N VAL A 95 -9.20 -2.60 7.81
CA VAL A 95 -10.32 -2.82 6.89
C VAL A 95 -11.62 -2.21 7.40
N ILE A 96 -12.50 -1.89 6.46
CA ILE A 96 -13.91 -1.58 6.72
C ILE A 96 -14.73 -2.80 6.30
N VAL A 97 -15.44 -3.40 7.24
CA VAL A 97 -16.30 -4.57 7.02
C VAL A 97 -17.75 -4.13 6.98
N GLY A 98 -18.37 -4.25 5.81
CA GLY A 98 -19.80 -4.07 5.62
C GLY A 98 -20.56 -5.39 5.82
N GLY A 99 -21.61 -5.37 6.63
CA GLY A 99 -22.37 -6.60 6.92
C GLY A 99 -23.51 -6.41 7.90
N SER A 100 -23.86 -7.47 8.60
CA SER A 100 -24.85 -7.47 9.68
C SER A 100 -24.28 -8.10 10.94
N ILE A 101 -24.72 -7.60 12.10
CA ILE A 101 -24.39 -8.23 13.39
C ILE A 101 -25.55 -9.09 13.82
N SER A 102 -25.28 -10.34 14.17
CA SER A 102 -26.26 -11.26 14.74
C SER A 102 -25.61 -12.22 15.74
N VAL A 103 -26.42 -12.94 16.50
CA VAL A 103 -25.95 -13.90 17.50
C VAL A 103 -25.84 -15.29 16.90
N TYR A 104 -24.69 -15.92 17.07
CA TYR A 104 -24.52 -17.33 16.81
C TYR A 104 -25.12 -18.13 17.98
N GLU A 105 -26.36 -18.61 17.82
CA GLU A 105 -27.18 -19.17 18.91
C GLU A 105 -26.52 -20.33 19.67
N ARG A 106 -25.71 -21.13 18.96
CA ARG A 106 -25.07 -22.31 19.55
C ARG A 106 -24.10 -21.96 20.67
N ASP A 107 -23.33 -20.88 20.49
CA ASP A 107 -22.29 -20.44 21.42
C ASP A 107 -22.69 -19.18 22.20
N GLY A 108 -23.82 -18.56 21.85
CA GLY A 108 -24.30 -17.30 22.45
C GLY A 108 -23.42 -16.09 22.18
N LYS A 109 -22.58 -16.14 21.13
CA LYS A 109 -21.66 -15.06 20.76
C LYS A 109 -22.26 -14.22 19.64
N TYR A 110 -22.12 -12.89 19.76
CA TYR A 110 -22.43 -12.00 18.63
C TYR A 110 -21.22 -11.92 17.70
N GLN A 111 -21.47 -11.78 16.41
CA GLN A 111 -20.45 -11.67 15.38
C GLN A 111 -20.95 -10.89 14.17
N ILE A 112 -20.00 -10.39 13.37
CA ILE A 112 -20.30 -9.75 12.08
C ILE A 112 -20.38 -10.83 11.01
N TYR A 113 -21.47 -10.83 10.28
CA TYR A 113 -21.64 -11.57 9.02
C TYR A 113 -21.29 -10.66 7.87
N ALA A 114 -20.03 -10.73 7.45
CA ALA A 114 -19.46 -9.86 6.43
C ALA A 114 -20.02 -10.17 5.04
N ARG A 115 -20.38 -9.12 4.30
CA ARG A 115 -20.84 -9.17 2.91
C ARG A 115 -19.82 -8.55 1.97
N GLU A 116 -19.18 -7.47 2.41
CA GLU A 116 -18.16 -6.74 1.69
C GLU A 116 -17.05 -6.32 2.66
N ILE A 117 -15.81 -6.29 2.17
CA ILE A 117 -14.64 -5.89 2.96
C ILE A 117 -13.75 -5.06 2.05
N GLU A 118 -13.41 -3.86 2.50
CA GLU A 118 -12.54 -2.90 1.83
C GLU A 118 -11.37 -2.54 2.72
N LEU A 119 -10.22 -2.21 2.13
CA LEU A 119 -9.09 -1.68 2.91
C LEU A 119 -9.45 -0.30 3.46
N ASP A 120 -9.25 -0.09 4.76
CA ASP A 120 -9.46 1.20 5.40
C ASP A 120 -8.34 2.16 4.97
N GLY A 121 -8.71 3.29 4.41
CA GLY A 121 -7.78 4.30 3.88
C GLY A 121 -7.37 4.14 2.41
N ALA A 122 -7.46 2.94 1.80
CA ALA A 122 -7.09 2.76 0.39
C ALA A 122 -7.94 3.62 -0.57
N GLY A 123 -9.25 3.73 -0.31
CA GLY A 123 -10.14 4.59 -1.10
C GLY A 123 -9.80 6.08 -0.94
N ASN A 124 -9.44 6.51 0.26
CA ASN A 124 -9.05 7.91 0.52
C ASN A 124 -7.67 8.22 -0.07
N LEU A 125 -6.72 7.29 0.03
CA LEU A 125 -5.40 7.44 -0.58
C LEU A 125 -5.48 7.49 -2.11
N TYR A 126 -6.28 6.63 -2.73
CA TYR A 126 -6.47 6.66 -4.17
C TYR A 126 -7.11 7.98 -4.66
N GLN A 127 -8.13 8.49 -3.95
CA GLN A 127 -8.73 9.78 -4.28
C GLN A 127 -7.74 10.95 -4.14
N LYS A 128 -6.91 10.95 -3.10
CA LYS A 128 -5.84 11.95 -2.92
C LYS A 128 -4.80 11.87 -4.03
N PHE A 129 -4.41 10.65 -4.42
CA PHE A 129 -3.47 10.43 -5.52
C PHE A 129 -4.01 10.98 -6.84
N GLU A 130 -5.26 10.64 -7.22
CA GLU A 130 -5.87 11.11 -8.45
C GLU A 130 -6.07 12.63 -8.45
N ALA A 131 -6.48 13.21 -7.31
CA ALA A 131 -6.65 14.66 -7.20
C ALA A 131 -5.32 15.40 -7.39
N LEU A 132 -4.25 14.97 -6.69
CA LEU A 132 -2.92 15.58 -6.83
C LEU A 132 -2.34 15.35 -8.24
N LYS A 133 -2.54 14.17 -8.80
CA LYS A 133 -2.10 13.86 -10.17
C LYS A 133 -2.75 14.82 -11.18
N GLN A 134 -4.07 15.01 -11.08
CA GLN A 134 -4.80 15.94 -11.96
C GLN A 134 -4.29 17.38 -11.79
N GLU A 135 -4.10 17.85 -10.56
CA GLU A 135 -3.59 19.19 -10.27
C GLU A 135 -2.22 19.43 -10.90
N LEU A 136 -1.27 18.50 -10.70
CA LEU A 136 0.09 18.61 -11.25
C LEU A 136 0.10 18.46 -12.79
N GLU A 137 -0.81 17.68 -13.36
CA GLU A 137 -0.99 17.56 -14.81
C GLU A 137 -1.52 18.87 -15.41
N GLU A 138 -2.52 19.51 -14.79
CA GLU A 138 -3.05 20.83 -15.17
C GLU A 138 -1.97 21.92 -15.06
N MET A 139 -1.05 21.82 -14.08
CA MET A 139 0.13 22.69 -13.96
C MET A 139 1.21 22.39 -15.03
N GLY A 140 1.04 21.33 -15.82
CA GLY A 140 1.97 20.94 -16.89
C GLY A 140 3.24 20.23 -16.41
N MET A 141 3.33 19.82 -15.14
CA MET A 141 4.56 19.28 -14.56
C MET A 141 4.98 17.90 -15.15
N PHE A 142 4.08 17.23 -15.84
CA PHE A 142 4.37 15.93 -16.50
C PHE A 142 4.77 16.09 -17.96
N ALA A 143 4.76 17.33 -18.50
CA ALA A 143 4.99 17.57 -19.90
C ALA A 143 6.42 17.18 -20.31
N PRO A 144 6.59 16.54 -21.49
CA PRO A 144 7.90 16.07 -21.98
C PRO A 144 8.95 17.18 -22.11
N GLU A 145 8.51 18.42 -22.29
CA GLU A 145 9.37 19.60 -22.46
C GLU A 145 10.20 19.91 -21.21
N TYR A 146 9.73 19.49 -20.03
CA TYR A 146 10.43 19.67 -18.77
C TYR A 146 11.36 18.50 -18.42
N LYS A 147 11.31 17.39 -19.17
CA LYS A 147 12.14 16.20 -18.90
C LYS A 147 13.56 16.41 -19.41
N LYS A 148 14.52 16.36 -18.50
CA LYS A 148 15.94 16.46 -18.80
C LYS A 148 16.48 15.11 -19.30
N PRO A 149 17.34 15.11 -20.33
CA PRO A 149 17.97 13.87 -20.79
C PRO A 149 18.95 13.32 -19.74
N ILE A 150 18.94 12.02 -19.53
CA ILE A 150 19.92 11.36 -18.67
C ILE A 150 21.30 11.38 -19.38
N PRO A 151 22.36 11.87 -18.72
CA PRO A 151 23.69 11.92 -19.31
C PRO A 151 24.24 10.53 -19.63
N ARG A 152 24.69 10.34 -20.87
CA ARG A 152 25.23 9.03 -21.31
C ARG A 152 26.46 8.57 -20.51
N PHE A 153 27.29 9.50 -20.03
CA PHE A 153 28.56 9.24 -19.36
C PHE A 153 28.59 9.84 -17.95
N ALA A 154 27.60 9.53 -17.14
CA ALA A 154 27.54 9.96 -15.75
C ALA A 154 28.77 9.42 -14.97
N LYS A 155 29.41 10.29 -14.20
CA LYS A 155 30.56 9.99 -13.33
C LYS A 155 30.19 10.07 -11.85
N LYS A 156 29.22 10.93 -11.51
CA LYS A 156 28.74 11.14 -10.14
C LYS A 156 27.24 10.92 -10.09
N VAL A 157 26.80 9.89 -9.40
CA VAL A 157 25.40 9.51 -9.27
C VAL A 157 24.96 9.72 -7.83
N GLY A 158 23.96 10.57 -7.60
CA GLY A 158 23.31 10.75 -6.32
C GLY A 158 22.27 9.64 -6.09
N VAL A 159 22.07 9.24 -4.85
CA VAL A 159 21.06 8.24 -4.49
C VAL A 159 20.31 8.69 -3.25
N VAL A 160 19.01 8.86 -3.35
CA VAL A 160 18.08 9.16 -2.24
C VAL A 160 17.32 7.88 -1.91
N THR A 161 17.73 7.18 -0.85
CA THR A 161 17.10 5.93 -0.40
C THR A 161 17.48 5.61 1.04
N ALA A 162 16.91 4.52 1.57
CA ALA A 162 17.28 4.05 2.91
C ALA A 162 18.76 3.65 2.98
N LYS A 163 19.42 3.93 4.13
CA LYS A 163 20.82 3.60 4.38
C LYS A 163 21.12 2.11 4.22
N THR A 164 20.14 1.27 4.54
CA THR A 164 20.24 -0.20 4.52
C THR A 164 19.04 -0.77 3.77
N GLY A 165 19.20 -1.92 3.15
CA GLY A 165 18.13 -2.60 2.42
C GLY A 165 18.55 -3.05 1.02
N ALA A 166 17.63 -3.73 0.34
CA ALA A 166 17.91 -4.30 -0.98
C ALA A 166 18.20 -3.22 -2.04
N ALA A 167 17.41 -2.12 -2.04
CA ALA A 167 17.50 -1.08 -3.05
C ALA A 167 18.91 -0.47 -3.19
N ILE A 168 19.53 -0.07 -2.07
CA ILE A 168 20.88 0.50 -2.11
C ILE A 168 21.94 -0.55 -2.48
N GLN A 169 21.78 -1.79 -2.04
CA GLN A 169 22.69 -2.87 -2.39
C GLN A 169 22.63 -3.19 -3.89
N ASP A 170 21.44 -3.22 -4.45
CA ASP A 170 21.23 -3.43 -5.88
C ASP A 170 21.87 -2.30 -6.71
N ILE A 171 21.66 -1.05 -6.33
CA ILE A 171 22.28 0.10 -7.01
C ILE A 171 23.81 0.00 -6.96
N ILE A 172 24.40 -0.29 -5.79
CA ILE A 172 25.85 -0.44 -5.64
C ILE A 172 26.38 -1.59 -6.51
N ASN A 173 25.74 -2.76 -6.45
CA ASN A 173 26.19 -3.94 -7.18
C ASN A 173 26.11 -3.73 -8.69
N ILE A 174 25.03 -3.17 -9.20
CA ILE A 174 24.86 -2.89 -10.61
C ILE A 174 25.83 -1.83 -11.10
N THR A 175 25.97 -0.73 -10.35
CA THR A 175 26.91 0.35 -10.70
C THR A 175 28.32 -0.18 -10.78
N HIS A 176 28.78 -0.91 -9.77
CA HIS A 176 30.13 -1.46 -9.72
C HIS A 176 30.40 -2.47 -10.85
N ARG A 177 29.42 -3.32 -11.16
CA ARG A 177 29.51 -4.28 -12.26
C ARG A 177 29.63 -3.60 -13.63
N ARG A 178 28.83 -2.54 -13.86
CA ARG A 178 28.81 -1.82 -15.14
C ARG A 178 29.97 -0.86 -15.32
N ASN A 179 30.29 -0.12 -14.26
CA ASN A 179 31.38 0.85 -14.28
C ASN A 179 31.92 1.12 -12.87
N PRO A 180 33.07 0.53 -12.51
CA PRO A 180 33.67 0.70 -11.19
C PRO A 180 34.22 2.11 -10.93
N TYR A 181 34.28 2.98 -11.94
CA TYR A 181 34.80 4.34 -11.83
C TYR A 181 33.72 5.38 -11.53
N VAL A 182 32.44 4.99 -11.46
CA VAL A 182 31.36 5.91 -11.09
C VAL A 182 31.34 6.11 -9.59
N GLN A 183 31.29 7.36 -9.17
CA GLN A 183 31.12 7.73 -7.77
C GLN A 183 29.64 7.75 -7.39
N LEU A 184 29.26 6.93 -6.42
CA LEU A 184 27.92 6.97 -5.80
C LEU A 184 27.96 7.86 -4.56
N ILE A 185 27.02 8.81 -4.47
CA ILE A 185 26.82 9.68 -3.32
C ILE A 185 25.44 9.39 -2.72
N LEU A 186 25.40 8.69 -1.58
CA LEU A 186 24.17 8.33 -0.89
C LEU A 186 23.73 9.45 0.04
N TYR A 187 22.50 9.91 -0.11
CA TYR A 187 21.77 10.64 0.93
C TYR A 187 20.86 9.65 1.65
N PRO A 188 21.21 9.21 2.86
CA PRO A 188 20.42 8.22 3.59
C PRO A 188 19.18 8.87 4.16
N THR A 189 18.00 8.35 3.80
CA THR A 189 16.71 8.91 4.22
C THR A 189 15.72 7.82 4.64
N LEU A 190 14.67 8.23 5.35
CA LEU A 190 13.48 7.40 5.52
C LEU A 190 12.69 7.40 4.21
N VAL A 191 12.27 6.22 3.76
CA VAL A 191 11.50 6.04 2.52
C VAL A 191 10.06 5.58 2.77
N GLN A 192 9.65 5.52 4.04
CA GLN A 192 8.30 5.19 4.51
C GLN A 192 8.03 5.83 5.87
N GLY A 193 6.74 6.00 6.22
CA GLY A 193 6.29 6.69 7.44
C GLY A 193 6.07 8.19 7.22
N GLU A 194 5.47 8.84 8.22
CA GLU A 194 4.95 10.22 8.13
C GLU A 194 5.99 11.29 7.72
N SER A 195 7.23 11.15 8.15
CA SER A 195 8.29 12.12 7.83
C SER A 195 9.07 11.80 6.56
N ALA A 196 8.76 10.68 5.88
CA ALA A 196 9.55 10.20 4.75
C ALA A 196 9.52 11.20 3.58
N ALA A 197 8.38 11.76 3.23
CA ALA A 197 8.24 12.69 2.11
C ALA A 197 9.13 13.93 2.27
N VAL A 198 9.11 14.56 3.45
CA VAL A 198 9.95 15.74 3.75
C VAL A 198 11.43 15.39 3.69
N ASN A 199 11.83 14.21 4.20
CA ASN A 199 13.21 13.76 4.16
C ASN A 199 13.68 13.43 2.73
N ILE A 200 12.83 12.84 1.90
CA ILE A 200 13.12 12.58 0.49
C ILE A 200 13.32 13.89 -0.26
N ALA A 201 12.39 14.85 -0.12
CA ALA A 201 12.51 16.17 -0.73
C ALA A 201 13.80 16.88 -0.32
N ALA A 202 14.12 16.91 0.98
CA ALA A 202 15.36 17.48 1.48
C ALA A 202 16.61 16.78 0.91
N GLY A 203 16.53 15.45 0.71
CA GLY A 203 17.62 14.68 0.09
C GLY A 203 17.86 15.05 -1.37
N ILE A 204 16.79 15.25 -2.15
CA ILE A 204 16.85 15.69 -3.54
C ILE A 204 17.48 17.08 -3.61
N ASP A 205 16.94 18.03 -2.82
CA ASP A 205 17.44 19.41 -2.77
C ASP A 205 18.92 19.47 -2.38
N TYR A 206 19.35 18.67 -1.40
CA TYR A 206 20.74 18.61 -0.97
C TYR A 206 21.65 18.07 -2.08
N LEU A 207 21.28 16.95 -2.69
CA LEU A 207 22.10 16.32 -3.74
C LEU A 207 22.21 17.20 -4.98
N ASP A 208 21.18 17.97 -5.32
CA ASP A 208 21.19 18.91 -6.44
C ASP A 208 22.29 19.99 -6.30
N THR A 209 22.64 20.37 -5.07
CA THR A 209 23.72 21.34 -4.80
C THR A 209 25.13 20.81 -5.02
N LEU A 210 25.31 19.48 -5.21
CA LEU A 210 26.63 18.85 -5.27
C LEU A 210 27.23 18.73 -6.67
N GLY A 211 26.54 19.22 -7.71
CA GLY A 211 27.00 19.15 -9.10
C GLY A 211 27.13 17.68 -9.55
N LEU A 212 26.09 16.91 -9.36
CA LEU A 212 25.95 15.52 -9.78
C LEU A 212 25.51 15.43 -11.23
N ASP A 213 25.74 14.30 -11.88
CA ASP A 213 25.30 14.07 -13.25
C ASP A 213 23.87 13.54 -13.32
N VAL A 214 23.43 12.78 -12.32
CA VAL A 214 22.09 12.21 -12.20
C VAL A 214 21.78 11.84 -10.75
N ILE A 215 20.51 11.92 -10.37
CA ILE A 215 20.03 11.50 -9.04
C ILE A 215 19.04 10.36 -9.22
N ILE A 216 19.22 9.26 -8.49
CA ILE A 216 18.27 8.16 -8.37
C ILE A 216 17.49 8.34 -7.08
N VAL A 217 16.16 8.41 -7.19
CA VAL A 217 15.24 8.46 -6.04
C VAL A 217 14.42 7.19 -6.03
N GLY A 218 14.52 6.40 -4.97
CA GLY A 218 13.82 5.14 -5.01
C GLY A 218 13.82 4.35 -3.71
N ARG A 219 13.06 3.25 -3.75
CA ARG A 219 12.99 2.26 -2.68
C ARG A 219 12.74 0.86 -3.26
N GLY A 220 12.93 -0.15 -2.42
CA GLY A 220 12.43 -1.50 -2.72
C GLY A 220 10.91 -1.55 -2.73
N GLY A 221 10.32 -2.61 -3.27
CA GLY A 221 8.87 -2.80 -3.31
C GLY A 221 8.19 -2.71 -1.94
N GLY A 222 6.87 -2.53 -1.94
CA GLY A 222 6.03 -2.43 -0.75
C GLY A 222 4.57 -2.24 -1.12
N SER A 223 3.69 -2.08 -0.14
CA SER A 223 2.28 -1.75 -0.34
C SER A 223 2.10 -0.28 -0.79
N ILE A 224 0.90 0.09 -1.23
CA ILE A 224 0.61 1.48 -1.65
C ILE A 224 0.83 2.48 -0.50
N GLU A 225 0.56 2.08 0.73
CA GLU A 225 0.81 2.87 1.94
C GLU A 225 2.31 3.10 2.14
N ASP A 226 3.12 2.09 1.89
CA ASP A 226 4.58 2.18 1.96
C ASP A 226 5.18 3.09 0.89
N LEU A 227 4.54 3.18 -0.28
CA LEU A 227 4.95 4.04 -1.39
C LEU A 227 4.40 5.47 -1.27
N TRP A 228 3.50 5.71 -0.30
CA TRP A 228 2.74 6.96 -0.22
C TRP A 228 3.62 8.22 -0.14
N ALA A 229 4.75 8.15 0.53
CA ALA A 229 5.69 9.28 0.63
C ALA A 229 6.13 9.84 -0.74
N PHE A 230 6.12 9.02 -1.80
CA PHE A 230 6.44 9.43 -3.16
C PHE A 230 5.23 9.99 -3.95
N ASN A 231 4.05 10.01 -3.31
CA ASN A 231 2.84 10.64 -3.82
C ASN A 231 2.56 12.02 -3.17
N GLU A 232 3.46 12.51 -2.33
CA GLU A 232 3.31 13.80 -1.68
C GLU A 232 3.82 14.95 -2.57
N GLU A 233 3.09 16.08 -2.56
CA GLU A 233 3.39 17.27 -3.36
C GLU A 233 4.82 17.77 -3.15
N CYS A 234 5.33 17.74 -1.91
CA CYS A 234 6.67 18.23 -1.61
C CYS A 234 7.77 17.45 -2.35
N VAL A 235 7.58 16.13 -2.56
CA VAL A 235 8.52 15.30 -3.35
C VAL A 235 8.39 15.62 -4.83
N ALA A 236 7.17 15.75 -5.35
CA ALA A 236 6.92 16.17 -6.73
C ALA A 236 7.60 17.50 -7.04
N MET A 237 7.41 18.49 -6.17
CA MET A 237 8.01 19.82 -6.33
C MET A 237 9.54 19.81 -6.23
N ALA A 238 10.11 18.99 -5.33
CA ALA A 238 11.57 18.82 -5.23
C ALA A 238 12.15 18.22 -6.52
N ILE A 239 11.52 17.19 -7.09
CA ILE A 239 11.93 16.59 -8.36
C ILE A 239 11.81 17.62 -9.50
N PHE A 240 10.69 18.34 -9.59
CA PHE A 240 10.42 19.27 -10.69
C PHE A 240 11.42 20.44 -10.74
N ARG A 241 11.77 21.01 -9.57
CA ARG A 241 12.71 22.14 -9.49
C ARG A 241 14.19 21.73 -9.50
N CYS A 242 14.49 20.44 -9.32
CA CYS A 242 15.86 19.91 -9.35
C CYS A 242 16.49 20.20 -10.72
N GLU A 243 17.70 20.77 -10.76
CA GLU A 243 18.43 21.03 -12.00
C GLU A 243 19.12 19.77 -12.52
N THR A 244 19.55 18.88 -11.62
CA THR A 244 20.13 17.58 -11.94
C THR A 244 19.04 16.62 -12.43
N PRO A 245 19.24 15.87 -13.54
CA PRO A 245 18.28 14.85 -13.98
C PRO A 245 17.96 13.83 -12.89
N VAL A 246 16.67 13.51 -12.73
CA VAL A 246 16.18 12.58 -11.69
C VAL A 246 15.60 11.32 -12.32
N ILE A 247 16.05 10.16 -11.87
CA ILE A 247 15.45 8.86 -12.17
C ILE A 247 14.63 8.40 -10.97
N SER A 248 13.32 8.21 -11.15
CA SER A 248 12.47 7.57 -10.15
C SER A 248 12.54 6.05 -10.26
N ALA A 249 12.71 5.37 -9.13
CA ALA A 249 12.80 3.91 -9.02
C ALA A 249 11.99 3.43 -7.79
N VAL A 250 10.70 3.75 -7.76
CA VAL A 250 9.84 3.54 -6.59
C VAL A 250 8.89 2.38 -6.78
N GLY A 251 8.10 2.36 -7.86
CA GLY A 251 7.06 1.39 -8.11
C GLY A 251 7.50 0.28 -9.07
N HIS A 252 6.87 -0.89 -8.95
CA HIS A 252 6.99 -1.96 -9.95
C HIS A 252 6.22 -1.58 -11.23
N GLU A 253 6.18 -2.48 -12.22
CA GLU A 253 5.61 -2.20 -13.56
C GLU A 253 4.20 -1.61 -13.53
N THR A 254 3.36 -1.99 -12.55
CA THR A 254 1.95 -1.57 -12.43
C THR A 254 1.71 -0.42 -11.45
N ASP A 255 2.67 -0.13 -10.56
CA ASP A 255 2.47 0.79 -9.43
C ASP A 255 3.15 2.12 -9.72
N PHE A 256 2.42 3.06 -10.30
CA PHE A 256 2.92 4.41 -10.58
C PHE A 256 2.71 5.33 -9.38
N THR A 257 3.75 6.08 -9.05
CA THR A 257 3.68 7.17 -8.07
C THR A 257 3.73 8.54 -8.73
N ILE A 258 3.36 9.59 -8.01
CA ILE A 258 3.50 10.99 -8.50
C ILE A 258 4.95 11.29 -8.85
N ALA A 259 5.91 10.81 -8.05
CA ALA A 259 7.33 10.95 -8.35
C ALA A 259 7.71 10.38 -9.73
N ASP A 260 7.09 9.25 -10.15
CA ASP A 260 7.34 8.64 -11.45
C ASP A 260 6.84 9.50 -12.61
N PHE A 261 5.72 10.24 -12.43
CA PHE A 261 5.20 11.15 -13.44
C PHE A 261 6.04 12.42 -13.56
N VAL A 262 6.58 12.93 -12.45
CA VAL A 262 7.38 14.18 -12.44
C VAL A 262 8.83 13.94 -12.81
N ALA A 263 9.43 12.79 -12.45
CA ALA A 263 10.83 12.48 -12.73
C ALA A 263 11.17 12.53 -14.23
N ASP A 264 12.43 12.81 -14.56
CA ASP A 264 12.92 12.87 -15.94
C ASP A 264 12.88 11.49 -16.61
N LEU A 265 13.11 10.44 -15.83
CA LEU A 265 13.01 9.06 -16.30
C LEU A 265 12.45 8.16 -15.18
N ARG A 266 11.59 7.22 -15.54
CA ARG A 266 11.11 6.17 -14.65
C ARG A 266 11.85 4.87 -14.88
N ALA A 267 12.24 4.21 -13.81
CA ALA A 267 12.76 2.85 -13.83
C ALA A 267 11.85 1.93 -12.96
N PRO A 268 11.57 0.69 -13.40
CA PRO A 268 10.67 -0.21 -12.67
C PRO A 268 11.30 -0.77 -11.38
N THR A 269 12.61 -0.64 -11.21
CA THR A 269 13.35 -1.12 -10.03
C THR A 269 14.59 -0.28 -9.77
N PRO A 270 15.14 -0.28 -8.54
CA PRO A 270 16.43 0.34 -8.24
C PRO A 270 17.59 -0.18 -9.10
N SER A 271 17.58 -1.49 -9.41
CA SER A 271 18.55 -2.11 -10.30
C SER A 271 18.48 -1.53 -11.71
N ALA A 272 17.27 -1.40 -12.27
CA ALA A 272 17.05 -0.82 -13.60
C ALA A 272 17.45 0.66 -13.62
N ALA A 273 17.20 1.42 -12.55
CA ALA A 273 17.64 2.81 -12.44
C ALA A 273 19.17 2.94 -12.51
N ALA A 274 19.89 2.06 -11.81
CA ALA A 274 21.36 2.01 -11.88
C ALA A 274 21.85 1.66 -13.30
N GLU A 275 21.18 0.75 -14.01
CA GLU A 275 21.51 0.41 -15.41
C GLU A 275 21.30 1.60 -16.35
N LEU A 276 20.25 2.39 -16.15
CA LEU A 276 19.94 3.58 -16.95
C LEU A 276 20.89 4.77 -16.64
N ALA A 277 21.33 4.89 -15.39
CA ALA A 277 22.23 5.95 -14.93
C ALA A 277 23.69 5.72 -15.30
N VAL A 278 24.13 4.46 -15.45
CA VAL A 278 25.55 4.08 -15.54
C VAL A 278 25.83 3.40 -16.88
N PHE A 279 26.73 3.98 -17.68
CA PHE A 279 27.17 3.33 -18.93
C PHE A 279 28.05 2.10 -18.66
N GLU A 280 28.05 1.17 -19.61
CA GLU A 280 28.82 -0.07 -19.53
C GLU A 280 30.27 0.16 -20.00
N TYR A 281 31.18 0.22 -19.04
CA TYR A 281 32.59 0.57 -19.28
C TYR A 281 33.30 -0.41 -20.19
N ASP A 282 33.13 -1.73 -19.97
CA ASP A 282 33.80 -2.75 -20.79
C ASP A 282 33.40 -2.68 -22.27
N THR A 283 32.12 -2.46 -22.55
CA THR A 283 31.61 -2.29 -23.92
C THR A 283 32.22 -1.03 -24.56
N PHE A 284 32.33 0.05 -23.80
CA PHE A 284 32.97 1.29 -24.27
C PHE A 284 34.46 1.09 -24.55
N GLU A 285 35.21 0.45 -23.64
CA GLU A 285 36.63 0.16 -23.79
C GLU A 285 36.91 -0.75 -25.00
N ASN A 286 36.12 -1.83 -25.15
CA ASN A 286 36.23 -2.70 -26.31
C ASN A 286 35.99 -1.97 -27.65
N THR A 287 35.05 -1.04 -27.67
CA THR A 287 34.76 -0.23 -28.84
C THR A 287 35.94 0.69 -29.18
N LEU A 288 36.53 1.34 -28.17
CA LEU A 288 37.73 2.17 -28.34
C LEU A 288 38.91 1.36 -28.87
N ASN A 289 39.16 0.20 -28.28
CA ASN A 289 40.26 -0.68 -28.71
C ASN A 289 40.07 -1.16 -30.15
N PHE A 290 38.84 -1.45 -30.53
CA PHE A 290 38.52 -1.82 -31.92
C PHE A 290 38.87 -0.66 -32.90
N PHE A 291 38.44 0.56 -32.62
CA PHE A 291 38.77 1.73 -33.46
C PHE A 291 40.25 2.05 -33.46
N ALA A 292 40.94 1.93 -32.33
CA ALA A 292 42.38 2.14 -32.25
C ALA A 292 43.15 1.13 -33.11
N ALA A 293 42.72 -0.14 -33.13
CA ALA A 293 43.30 -1.18 -33.96
C ALA A 293 43.09 -0.92 -35.46
N GLN A 294 41.90 -0.42 -35.87
CA GLN A 294 41.62 -0.04 -37.25
C GLN A 294 42.50 1.13 -37.71
N LEU A 295 42.67 2.15 -36.89
CA LEU A 295 43.51 3.31 -37.21
C LEU A 295 44.96 2.96 -37.33
N SER A 296 45.45 1.96 -36.56
CA SER A 296 46.85 1.51 -36.68
C SER A 296 47.15 0.61 -37.85
N GLN A 297 46.13 0.10 -38.56
CA GLN A 297 46.25 -0.72 -39.76
C GLN A 297 46.08 0.08 -41.10
N SER A 298 45.65 1.32 -40.99
CA SER A 298 45.51 2.26 -42.09
C SER A 298 46.73 3.18 -42.20
#